data_625dd2f629394c8b1721dc855862e367
#
_entry.id   625dd2f629394c8b1721dc855862e367
#
_cell.length_a   1.000
_cell.length_b   1.000
_cell.length_c   1.000
_cell.angle_alpha   90.00
_cell.angle_beta   90.00
_cell.angle_gamma   90.00
#
_symmetry.space_group_name_H-M   'P 1'
#
loop_
_entity.id
_entity.type
_entity.pdbx_description
1 polymer ?
#
loop_
_entity_poly.entity_id
_entity_poly.type
_entity_poly.pdbx_seq_one_letter_code
_entity_poly.pdbx_strand_id
1 'polypeptide(L)'
;MDRNLFVDKEDDDDRIIRVTGGTEVQGTASAIASVFYEQNYVKVQAAGAQAVNQAVKAIAVARSYIAVRGMDLIVRPGFINIEGRDNQTISAIVFRLSLT
;
A
#
# COMPACT_ATOMS: atom_id res chain seq x y z
N MET A 1 -13.00 -12.44 20.15
CA MET A 1 -11.80 -12.20 19.34
C MET A 1 -11.52 -10.72 19.30
N ASP A 2 -10.31 -10.35 19.52
CA ASP A 2 -9.92 -8.94 19.49
C ASP A 2 -10.00 -8.41 18.06
N ARG A 3 -10.77 -7.35 17.88
CA ARG A 3 -10.94 -6.71 16.57
C ARG A 3 -9.63 -6.16 16.04
N ASN A 4 -8.69 -5.86 16.93
CA ASN A 4 -7.40 -5.29 16.55
C ASN A 4 -6.46 -6.28 15.86
N LEU A 5 -6.80 -7.57 15.86
CA LEU A 5 -6.01 -8.56 15.14
C LEU A 5 -5.99 -8.32 13.64
N PHE A 6 -7.04 -7.70 13.10
CA PHE A 6 -7.19 -7.51 11.65
C PHE A 6 -7.12 -6.05 11.24
N VAL A 7 -6.90 -5.16 12.19
CA VAL A 7 -6.79 -3.73 11.91
C VAL A 7 -5.42 -3.28 12.35
N ASP A 8 -4.62 -2.85 11.40
CA ASP A 8 -3.30 -2.32 11.69
C ASP A 8 -3.41 -0.91 12.20
N LYS A 9 -2.61 -0.60 13.20
CA LYS A 9 -2.51 0.77 13.65
C LYS A 9 -1.76 1.58 12.60
N GLU A 10 -2.22 2.78 12.37
CA GLU A 10 -1.45 3.74 11.62
C GLU A 10 -0.19 4.02 12.43
N ASP A 11 0.96 3.72 11.87
CA ASP A 11 2.21 4.06 12.50
C ASP A 11 2.75 5.37 11.93
N ASP A 12 3.85 5.84 12.48
CA ASP A 12 4.41 7.14 12.14
C ASP A 12 5.25 7.12 10.88
N ASP A 13 5.06 6.11 10.02
CA ASP A 13 5.84 6.00 8.81
C ASP A 13 5.37 7.02 7.79
N ASP A 14 6.21 8.01 7.50
CA ASP A 14 5.93 9.07 6.55
C ASP A 14 5.89 8.58 5.11
N ARG A 15 6.31 7.35 4.85
CA ARG A 15 6.46 6.83 3.50
C ARG A 15 5.32 5.94 3.07
N ILE A 16 4.15 6.24 3.57
CA ILE A 16 2.95 5.57 3.10
C ILE A 16 2.57 6.17 1.75
N ILE A 17 2.46 5.31 0.75
CA ILE A 17 1.97 5.73 -0.55
C ILE A 17 0.46 5.60 -0.54
N ARG A 18 -0.22 6.72 -0.67
CA ARG A 18 -1.68 6.76 -0.67
C ARG A 18 -2.20 6.76 -2.09
N VAL A 19 -3.13 5.85 -2.35
CA VAL A 19 -3.69 5.63 -3.68
C VAL A 19 -5.18 5.97 -3.66
N THR A 20 -5.62 6.71 -4.66
CA THR A 20 -7.03 7.03 -4.87
C THR A 20 -7.54 6.33 -6.13
N GLY A 21 -8.86 6.41 -6.37
CA GLY A 21 -9.43 5.84 -7.58
C GLY A 21 -8.91 6.45 -8.87
N GLY A 22 -8.44 7.71 -8.81
CA GLY A 22 -7.88 8.40 -9.97
C GLY A 22 -6.36 8.36 -10.06
N THR A 23 -5.70 7.64 -9.19
CA THR A 23 -4.24 7.57 -9.17
C THR A 23 -3.71 6.88 -10.43
N GLU A 24 -2.66 7.46 -11.01
CA GLU A 24 -2.03 6.92 -12.20
C GLU A 24 -1.12 5.74 -11.81
N VAL A 25 -1.31 4.61 -12.49
CA VAL A 25 -0.71 3.34 -12.09
C VAL A 25 0.80 3.33 -12.26
N GLN A 26 1.30 3.79 -13.41
CA GLN A 26 2.73 3.63 -13.70
C GLN A 26 3.61 4.53 -12.84
N GLY A 27 3.19 5.77 -12.63
CA GLY A 27 3.92 6.67 -11.75
C GLY A 27 3.93 6.19 -10.31
N THR A 28 2.81 5.63 -9.87
CA THR A 28 2.71 5.04 -8.54
C THR A 28 3.61 3.81 -8.41
N ALA A 29 3.65 2.97 -9.44
CA ALA A 29 4.53 1.81 -9.44
C ALA A 29 6.00 2.21 -9.34
N SER A 30 6.40 3.26 -10.03
CA SER A 30 7.76 3.80 -9.93
C SER A 30 8.07 4.29 -8.53
N ALA A 31 7.11 4.97 -7.89
CA ALA A 31 7.27 5.43 -6.51
C ALA A 31 7.40 4.25 -5.54
N ILE A 32 6.57 3.22 -5.72
CA ILE A 32 6.65 2.01 -4.90
C ILE A 32 8.03 1.37 -5.04
N ALA A 33 8.49 1.17 -6.27
CA ALA A 33 9.78 0.54 -6.53
C ALA A 33 10.92 1.36 -5.91
N SER A 34 10.86 2.68 -6.03
CA SER A 34 11.88 3.56 -5.48
C SER A 34 12.01 3.43 -3.97
N VAL A 35 10.87 3.45 -3.26
CA VAL A 35 10.86 3.28 -1.80
C VAL A 35 11.34 1.89 -1.43
N PHE A 36 10.91 0.87 -2.18
CA PHE A 36 11.31 -0.51 -1.92
C PHE A 36 12.82 -0.72 -2.07
N TYR A 37 13.44 -0.07 -3.05
CA TYR A 37 14.89 -0.17 -3.21
C TYR A 37 15.64 0.44 -2.02
N GLU A 38 15.10 1.46 -1.41
CA GLU A 38 15.75 2.12 -0.28
C GLU A 38 15.67 1.29 1.00
N GLN A 39 14.52 0.67 1.27
CA GLN A 39 14.28 0.11 2.59
C GLN A 39 13.73 -1.31 2.59
N ASN A 40 13.55 -1.92 1.42
CA ASN A 40 13.01 -3.27 1.26
C ASN A 40 11.61 -3.46 1.87
N TYR A 41 10.90 -2.38 2.02
CA TYR A 41 9.58 -2.36 2.63
C TYR A 41 8.85 -1.09 2.20
N VAL A 42 7.57 -1.23 1.90
CA VAL A 42 6.73 -0.08 1.61
C VAL A 42 5.29 -0.39 1.94
N LYS A 43 4.57 0.61 2.42
CA LYS A 43 3.13 0.52 2.65
C LYS A 43 2.39 1.27 1.56
N VAL A 44 1.34 0.65 1.04
CA VAL A 44 0.44 1.27 0.07
C VAL A 44 -0.96 1.24 0.65
N GLN A 45 -1.59 2.38 0.76
CA GLN A 45 -2.88 2.52 1.41
C GLN A 45 -3.93 2.93 0.40
N ALA A 46 -5.08 2.27 0.45
CA ALA A 46 -6.18 2.56 -0.47
C ALA A 46 -7.52 2.41 0.24
N ALA A 47 -8.39 3.39 0.06
CA ALA A 47 -9.75 3.35 0.57
C ALA A 47 -10.73 3.33 -0.60
N GLY A 48 -11.61 2.34 -0.61
CA GLY A 48 -12.61 2.17 -1.66
C GLY A 48 -12.16 1.24 -2.77
N ALA A 49 -13.12 0.68 -3.49
CA ALA A 49 -12.88 -0.36 -4.48
C ALA A 49 -11.99 0.10 -5.63
N GLN A 50 -12.21 1.31 -6.15
CA GLN A 50 -11.39 1.82 -7.24
C GLN A 50 -9.96 2.06 -6.81
N ALA A 51 -9.77 2.61 -5.62
CA ALA A 51 -8.43 2.84 -5.08
C ALA A 51 -7.69 1.53 -4.88
N VAL A 52 -8.37 0.52 -4.34
CA VAL A 52 -7.78 -0.81 -4.15
C VAL A 52 -7.38 -1.42 -5.49
N ASN A 53 -8.24 -1.29 -6.51
CA ASN A 53 -7.90 -1.77 -7.86
C ASN A 53 -6.64 -1.10 -8.40
N GLN A 54 -6.55 0.22 -8.27
CA GLN A 54 -5.36 0.97 -8.71
C GLN A 54 -4.11 0.56 -7.93
N ALA A 55 -4.26 0.36 -6.63
CA ALA A 55 -3.15 -0.08 -5.79
C ALA A 55 -2.62 -1.45 -6.22
N VAL A 56 -3.51 -2.41 -6.44
CA VAL A 56 -3.12 -3.76 -6.87
C VAL A 56 -2.39 -3.70 -8.22
N LYS A 57 -2.89 -2.92 -9.16
CA LYS A 57 -2.24 -2.76 -10.46
C LYS A 57 -0.85 -2.14 -10.32
N ALA A 58 -0.74 -1.09 -9.50
CA ALA A 58 0.54 -0.42 -9.28
C ALA A 58 1.55 -1.37 -8.63
N ILE A 59 1.12 -2.18 -7.68
CA ILE A 59 1.97 -3.18 -7.03
C ILE A 59 2.44 -4.22 -8.05
N ALA A 60 1.54 -4.68 -8.91
CA ALA A 60 1.90 -5.66 -9.93
C ALA A 60 2.95 -5.10 -10.91
N VAL A 61 2.81 -3.84 -11.31
CA VAL A 61 3.80 -3.20 -12.18
C VAL A 61 5.11 -2.99 -11.44
N ALA A 62 5.05 -2.53 -10.18
CA ALA A 62 6.25 -2.34 -9.36
C ALA A 62 7.02 -3.66 -9.20
N ARG A 63 6.33 -4.76 -9.04
CA ARG A 63 6.94 -6.07 -8.94
C ARG A 63 7.79 -6.38 -10.18
N SER A 64 7.29 -6.04 -11.37
CA SER A 64 8.05 -6.25 -12.59
C SER A 64 9.30 -5.37 -12.66
N TYR A 65 9.24 -4.15 -12.10
CA TYR A 65 10.40 -3.27 -12.07
C TYR A 65 11.51 -3.82 -11.17
N ILE A 66 11.15 -4.29 -9.98
CA ILE A 66 12.17 -4.81 -9.06
C ILE A 66 12.70 -6.19 -9.48
N ALA A 67 11.95 -6.94 -10.26
CA ALA A 67 12.38 -8.24 -10.77
C ALA A 67 13.63 -8.12 -11.64
N VAL A 68 13.81 -6.99 -12.33
CA VAL A 68 15.00 -6.74 -13.15
C VAL A 68 16.28 -6.75 -12.31
N ARG A 69 16.16 -6.40 -11.01
CA ARG A 69 17.29 -6.44 -10.08
C ARG A 69 17.38 -7.74 -9.31
N GLY A 70 16.67 -8.76 -9.74
CA GLY A 70 16.69 -10.07 -9.08
C GLY A 70 15.97 -10.12 -7.76
N MET A 71 15.08 -9.14 -7.49
CA MET A 71 14.34 -9.06 -6.25
C MET A 71 12.89 -9.43 -6.46
N ASP A 72 12.23 -9.86 -5.41
CA ASP A 72 10.80 -10.07 -5.41
C ASP A 72 10.22 -9.58 -4.09
N LEU A 73 8.91 -9.35 -4.10
CA LEU A 73 8.22 -8.89 -2.92
C LEU A 73 7.06 -9.81 -2.58
N ILE A 74 6.71 -9.81 -1.32
CA ILE A 74 5.45 -10.38 -0.86
C ILE A 74 4.55 -9.24 -0.41
N VAL A 75 3.25 -9.47 -0.51
CA VAL A 75 2.23 -8.48 -0.19
C VAL A 75 1.35 -9.03 0.90
N ARG A 76 1.20 -8.28 1.98
CA ARG A 76 0.29 -8.63 3.07
C ARG A 76 -0.76 -7.54 3.19
N PRO A 77 -1.99 -7.81 2.75
CA PRO A 77 -3.06 -6.83 2.94
C PRO A 77 -3.59 -6.87 4.37
N GLY A 78 -4.00 -5.74 4.86
CA GLY A 78 -4.64 -5.62 6.15
C GLY A 78 -5.62 -4.47 6.15
N PHE A 79 -6.47 -4.42 7.16
CA PHE A 79 -7.36 -3.29 7.36
C PHE A 79 -6.71 -2.25 8.24
N ILE A 80 -6.97 -0.98 7.92
CA ILE A 80 -6.68 0.13 8.82
C ILE A 80 -7.90 1.01 8.89
N ASN A 81 -7.99 1.77 9.98
CA ASN A 81 -9.01 2.80 10.12
C ASN A 81 -8.33 4.15 9.99
N ILE A 82 -8.87 4.98 9.11
CA ILE A 82 -8.40 6.35 8.95
C ILE A 82 -9.51 7.31 9.32
N GLU A 83 -9.15 8.48 9.82
CA GLU A 83 -10.13 9.52 10.11
C GLU A 83 -10.50 10.23 8.83
N GLY A 84 -11.79 10.23 8.57
CA GLY A 84 -12.34 11.01 7.49
C GLY A 84 -12.86 12.35 8.01
N ARG A 85 -13.60 13.04 7.16
CA ARG A 85 -14.27 14.29 7.54
C ARG A 85 -15.33 14.03 8.59
N ASP A 86 -15.59 15.02 9.43
CA ASP A 86 -16.66 15.00 10.44
C ASP A 86 -16.50 13.86 11.46
N ASN A 87 -15.27 13.55 11.82
CA ASN A 87 -14.96 12.49 12.79
C ASN A 87 -15.44 11.09 12.38
N GLN A 88 -15.68 10.89 11.10
CA GLN A 88 -16.02 9.57 10.59
C GLN A 88 -14.79 8.71 10.52
N THR A 89 -14.97 7.43 10.83
CA THR A 89 -13.92 6.44 10.64
C THR A 89 -14.12 5.75 9.31
N ILE A 90 -13.10 5.74 8.48
CA ILE A 90 -13.13 5.10 7.18
C ILE A 90 -12.23 3.88 7.24
N SER A 91 -12.76 2.72 6.84
CA SER A 91 -11.95 1.52 6.67
C SER A 91 -11.18 1.60 5.35
N ALA A 92 -9.91 1.33 5.42
CA ALA A 92 -9.05 1.28 4.24
C ALA A 92 -8.27 -0.03 4.24
N ILE A 93 -7.67 -0.33 3.10
CA ILE A 93 -6.75 -1.46 2.98
C ILE A 93 -5.34 -0.89 2.95
N VAL A 94 -4.47 -1.48 3.75
CA VAL A 94 -3.04 -1.24 3.63
C VAL A 94 -2.38 -2.50 3.07
N PHE A 95 -1.59 -2.32 2.05
CA PHE A 95 -0.77 -3.38 1.47
C PHE A 95 0.64 -3.20 1.99
N ARG A 96 1.13 -4.15 2.75
CA ARG A 96 2.51 -4.14 3.23
C ARG A 96 3.35 -5.00 2.30
N LEU A 97 4.28 -4.36 1.65
CA LEU A 97 5.18 -4.99 0.69
C LEU A 97 6.54 -5.16 1.37
N SER A 98 7.02 -6.39 1.37
CA SER A 98 8.34 -6.67 1.95
C SER A 98 9.11 -7.63 1.07
N LEU A 99 10.42 -7.67 1.28
CA LEU A 99 11.30 -8.56 0.53
C LEU A 99 11.00 -10.03 0.89
N THR A 100 10.97 -10.87 -0.11
CA THR A 100 10.79 -12.32 0.11
C THR A 100 12.02 -12.93 0.78
#